data_32b2ec280c4c976bba1962a02a7e3a6f
#
_entry.id   32b2ec280c4c976bba1962a02a7e3a6f
#
_cell.length_a   1.000
_cell.length_b   1.000
_cell.length_c   1.000
_cell.angle_alpha   90.00
_cell.angle_beta   90.00
_cell.angle_gamma   90.00
#
_symmetry.space_group_name_H-M   'P 1'
#
loop_
_entity.id
_entity.type
_entity.pdbx_description
1 polymer ?
#
loop_
_entity_poly.entity_id
_entity_poly.type
_entity_poly.pdbx_seq_one_letter_code
_entity_poly.pdbx_strand_id
1 'polypeptide(L)'
;RDHRKLGKELGLFTFMEEGPGFPFFLPNGMVLKNQLIDYWREIHKKAGYVEISTPIMLNQDLWHRSGHWDHYKDNMYTTVIDDVPFALKPMNCPGGMLVYKSQPHSYRDLPLRVGELGIVHRHELSGALHGLFRVRCFTQDDAHIFMTPDQVKDEIKGVAKLIDDVYSLFGFKYHMELSTMPEDHIGTDEQWAAATDGLVSALNELGKPYVINEGDGAFYGPKIDFHLEDSLGLSLIHISEP
;
A
#
# COMPACT_ATOMS: atom_id res chain seq x y z
N ARG A 1 -0.87 1.82 25.28
CA ARG A 1 -1.03 3.29 25.20
C ARG A 1 -1.87 3.60 23.98
N ASP A 2 -3.08 4.15 24.17
CA ASP A 2 -3.99 4.45 23.08
C ASP A 2 -3.50 5.71 22.31
N HIS A 3 -3.28 5.57 20.99
CA HIS A 3 -2.82 6.64 20.13
C HIS A 3 -3.79 7.84 20.08
N ARG A 4 -5.10 7.61 20.24
CA ARG A 4 -6.12 8.68 20.27
C ARG A 4 -5.93 9.60 21.47
N LYS A 5 -5.61 9.01 22.63
CA LYS A 5 -5.32 9.76 23.86
C LYS A 5 -4.00 10.53 23.72
N LEU A 6 -2.95 9.86 23.28
CA LEU A 6 -1.63 10.50 23.05
C LEU A 6 -1.72 11.60 21.99
N GLY A 7 -2.45 11.37 20.90
CA GLY A 7 -2.65 12.35 19.84
C GLY A 7 -3.28 13.65 20.36
N LYS A 8 -4.27 13.52 21.22
CA LYS A 8 -4.92 14.68 21.87
C LYS A 8 -3.99 15.36 22.89
N GLU A 9 -3.37 14.60 23.79
CA GLU A 9 -2.51 15.14 24.85
C GLU A 9 -1.27 15.87 24.30
N LEU A 10 -0.70 15.36 23.20
CA LEU A 10 0.50 15.92 22.57
C LEU A 10 0.18 16.90 21.44
N GLY A 11 -1.08 17.11 21.10
CA GLY A 11 -1.50 18.01 20.01
C GLY A 11 -1.00 17.52 18.64
N LEU A 12 -1.16 16.23 18.32
CA LEU A 12 -0.62 15.65 17.09
C LEU A 12 -1.61 15.71 15.94
N PHE A 13 -2.87 15.37 16.19
CA PHE A 13 -3.94 15.35 15.20
C PHE A 13 -5.30 15.55 15.85
N THR A 14 -6.28 15.90 15.02
CA THR A 14 -7.70 16.03 15.42
C THR A 14 -8.62 15.61 14.30
N PHE A 15 -9.90 15.42 14.61
CA PHE A 15 -11.00 15.25 13.66
C PHE A 15 -11.99 16.38 13.86
N MET A 16 -12.58 16.88 12.78
CA MET A 16 -13.54 18.00 12.79
C MET A 16 -14.85 17.58 12.13
N GLU A 17 -15.93 18.28 12.42
CA GLU A 17 -17.27 17.99 11.89
C GLU A 17 -17.34 18.16 10.37
N GLU A 18 -16.53 19.05 9.81
CA GLU A 18 -16.43 19.30 8.37
C GLU A 18 -15.81 18.15 7.59
N GLY A 19 -15.10 17.24 8.28
CA GLY A 19 -14.42 16.10 7.66
C GLY A 19 -14.45 14.85 8.53
N PRO A 20 -15.61 14.20 8.73
CA PRO A 20 -15.68 13.00 9.56
C PRO A 20 -14.87 11.86 8.93
N GLY A 21 -13.90 11.34 9.68
CA GLY A 21 -12.97 10.30 9.22
C GLY A 21 -11.76 10.82 8.44
N PHE A 22 -11.63 12.14 8.29
CA PHE A 22 -10.46 12.78 7.69
C PHE A 22 -9.58 13.38 8.80
N PRO A 23 -8.35 12.86 9.02
CA PRO A 23 -7.49 13.38 10.08
C PRO A 23 -6.87 14.73 9.69
N PHE A 24 -6.90 15.67 10.62
CA PHE A 24 -6.20 16.95 10.53
C PHE A 24 -4.91 16.85 11.36
N PHE A 25 -3.75 16.93 10.73
CA PHE A 25 -2.48 16.93 11.44
C PHE A 25 -2.16 18.35 11.95
N LEU A 26 -1.92 18.44 13.24
CA LEU A 26 -1.54 19.67 13.92
C LEU A 26 -0.03 19.92 13.83
N PRO A 27 0.51 21.10 14.21
CA PRO A 27 1.93 21.39 14.06
C PRO A 27 2.86 20.34 14.68
N ASN A 28 2.58 19.85 15.90
CA ASN A 28 3.39 18.80 16.52
C ASN A 28 3.28 17.46 15.76
N GLY A 29 2.11 17.16 15.24
CA GLY A 29 1.91 15.98 14.39
C GLY A 29 2.69 16.06 13.10
N MET A 30 2.81 17.27 12.52
CA MET A 30 3.62 17.48 11.30
C MET A 30 5.11 17.33 11.56
N VAL A 31 5.61 17.71 12.74
CA VAL A 31 7.01 17.44 13.12
C VAL A 31 7.28 15.94 13.09
N LEU A 32 6.43 15.15 13.74
CA LEU A 32 6.56 13.70 13.76
C LEU A 32 6.43 13.09 12.35
N LYS A 33 5.42 13.52 11.60
CA LYS A 33 5.17 13.02 10.24
C LYS A 33 6.35 13.31 9.31
N ASN A 34 6.92 14.51 9.37
CA ASN A 34 8.08 14.86 8.54
C ASN A 34 9.33 14.05 8.90
N GLN A 35 9.56 13.74 10.18
CA GLN A 35 10.66 12.83 10.57
C GLN A 35 10.51 11.44 9.96
N LEU A 36 9.28 10.91 9.94
CA LEU A 36 8.99 9.62 9.30
C LEU A 36 9.19 9.70 7.77
N ILE A 37 8.75 10.78 7.14
CA ILE A 37 8.92 11.01 5.70
C ILE A 37 10.40 11.11 5.32
N ASP A 38 11.19 11.87 6.09
CA ASP A 38 12.62 12.03 5.83
C ASP A 38 13.37 10.70 5.98
N TYR A 39 13.04 9.93 7.02
CA TYR A 39 13.55 8.58 7.19
C TYR A 39 13.17 7.66 6.03
N TRP A 40 11.91 7.68 5.60
CA TRP A 40 11.41 6.92 4.46
C TRP A 40 12.22 7.24 3.19
N ARG A 41 12.43 8.51 2.88
CA ARG A 41 13.23 8.95 1.74
C ARG A 41 14.66 8.44 1.80
N GLU A 42 15.27 8.51 2.98
CA GLU A 42 16.64 8.05 3.19
C GLU A 42 16.79 6.55 2.89
N ILE A 43 15.94 5.72 3.49
CA ILE A 43 16.03 4.26 3.34
C ILE A 43 15.65 3.80 1.92
N HIS A 44 14.63 4.40 1.31
CA HIS A 44 14.23 4.08 -0.06
C HIS A 44 15.31 4.48 -1.07
N LYS A 45 15.90 5.65 -0.92
CA LYS A 45 17.03 6.07 -1.76
C LYS A 45 18.21 5.11 -1.65
N LYS A 46 18.54 4.66 -0.43
CA LYS A 46 19.62 3.65 -0.21
C LYS A 46 19.27 2.31 -0.86
N ALA A 47 18.00 1.94 -0.88
CA ALA A 47 17.53 0.71 -1.51
C ALA A 47 17.32 0.85 -3.05
N GLY A 48 17.64 2.01 -3.63
CA GLY A 48 17.59 2.24 -5.07
C GLY A 48 16.20 2.58 -5.61
N TYR A 49 15.27 3.04 -4.77
CA TYR A 49 13.97 3.54 -5.20
C TYR A 49 14.06 4.97 -5.72
N VAL A 50 13.27 5.27 -6.74
CA VAL A 50 13.00 6.64 -7.21
C VAL A 50 11.61 7.07 -6.71
N GLU A 51 11.48 8.34 -6.29
CA GLU A 51 10.22 8.88 -5.78
C GLU A 51 9.42 9.50 -6.93
N ILE A 52 8.12 9.17 -6.99
CA ILE A 52 7.13 9.81 -7.88
C ILE A 52 5.98 10.39 -7.06
N SER A 53 5.12 11.15 -7.73
CA SER A 53 3.85 11.62 -7.20
C SER A 53 2.80 11.57 -8.29
N THR A 54 1.65 10.98 -8.00
CA THR A 54 0.53 10.89 -8.93
C THR A 54 -0.65 11.73 -8.47
N PRO A 55 -1.47 12.26 -9.40
CA PRO A 55 -2.65 13.06 -9.05
C PRO A 55 -3.64 12.27 -8.19
N ILE A 56 -4.29 12.99 -7.26
CA ILE A 56 -5.32 12.40 -6.40
C ILE A 56 -6.58 12.08 -7.20
N MET A 57 -6.92 12.94 -8.17
CA MET A 57 -8.14 12.85 -8.98
C MET A 57 -7.79 12.46 -10.41
N LEU A 58 -8.39 11.37 -10.88
CA LEU A 58 -8.21 10.85 -12.23
C LEU A 58 -9.57 10.49 -12.82
N ASN A 59 -9.70 10.48 -14.16
CA ASN A 59 -10.95 10.18 -14.82
C ASN A 59 -11.40 8.73 -14.60
N GLN A 60 -12.71 8.51 -14.67
CA GLN A 60 -13.31 7.21 -14.37
C GLN A 60 -12.86 6.10 -15.32
N ASP A 61 -12.51 6.40 -16.55
CA ASP A 61 -12.06 5.40 -17.53
C ASP A 61 -10.81 4.65 -17.10
N LEU A 62 -9.91 5.31 -16.36
CA LEU A 62 -8.73 4.65 -15.79
C LEU A 62 -9.12 3.56 -14.81
N TRP A 63 -10.11 3.82 -13.98
CA TRP A 63 -10.59 2.89 -12.95
C TRP A 63 -11.31 1.68 -13.55
N HIS A 64 -12.04 1.86 -14.65
CA HIS A 64 -12.59 0.76 -15.44
C HIS A 64 -11.48 -0.11 -16.05
N ARG A 65 -10.51 0.50 -16.72
CA ARG A 65 -9.41 -0.24 -17.36
C ARG A 65 -8.54 -1.02 -16.38
N SER A 66 -8.42 -0.55 -15.15
CA SER A 66 -7.61 -1.20 -14.12
C SER A 66 -8.38 -2.22 -13.28
N GLY A 67 -9.69 -2.39 -13.52
CA GLY A 67 -10.56 -3.28 -12.74
C GLY A 67 -10.99 -2.75 -11.37
N HIS A 68 -10.44 -1.63 -10.93
CA HIS A 68 -10.77 -1.08 -9.60
C HIS A 68 -12.22 -0.62 -9.50
N TRP A 69 -12.83 -0.18 -10.61
CA TRP A 69 -14.23 0.23 -10.59
C TRP A 69 -15.16 -0.91 -10.20
N ASP A 70 -14.93 -2.11 -10.72
CA ASP A 70 -15.80 -3.25 -10.48
C ASP A 70 -15.67 -3.80 -9.04
N HIS A 71 -14.47 -3.71 -8.46
CA HIS A 71 -14.17 -4.27 -7.14
C HIS A 71 -14.18 -3.24 -6.00
N TYR A 72 -14.03 -1.93 -6.30
CA TYR A 72 -13.83 -0.87 -5.29
C TYR A 72 -14.82 0.29 -5.40
N LYS A 73 -15.76 0.27 -6.33
CA LYS A 73 -16.69 1.38 -6.62
C LYS A 73 -17.37 1.94 -5.36
N ASP A 74 -17.84 1.07 -4.47
CA ASP A 74 -18.57 1.48 -3.26
C ASP A 74 -17.68 2.23 -2.24
N ASN A 75 -16.37 2.04 -2.36
CA ASN A 75 -15.38 2.69 -1.52
C ASN A 75 -14.72 3.91 -2.18
N MET A 76 -15.18 4.32 -3.37
CA MET A 76 -14.60 5.45 -4.10
C MET A 76 -15.45 6.71 -3.96
N TYR A 77 -14.77 7.85 -3.80
CA TYR A 77 -15.39 9.18 -3.96
C TYR A 77 -15.37 9.57 -5.43
N THR A 78 -16.50 9.95 -5.96
CA THR A 78 -16.67 10.33 -7.37
C THR A 78 -17.22 11.73 -7.51
N THR A 79 -16.91 12.39 -8.63
CA THR A 79 -17.44 13.68 -8.99
C THR A 79 -17.56 13.80 -10.53
N VAL A 80 -18.26 14.81 -10.98
CA VAL A 80 -18.38 15.13 -12.43
C VAL A 80 -17.86 16.56 -12.64
N ILE A 81 -16.94 16.74 -13.58
CA ILE A 81 -16.35 18.02 -13.92
C ILE A 81 -16.47 18.15 -15.46
N ASP A 82 -17.12 19.22 -15.93
CA ASP A 82 -17.34 19.47 -17.37
C ASP A 82 -17.93 18.24 -18.09
N ASP A 83 -18.95 17.64 -17.51
CA ASP A 83 -19.62 16.41 -17.97
C ASP A 83 -18.73 15.15 -18.05
N VAL A 84 -17.52 15.21 -17.51
CA VAL A 84 -16.60 14.08 -17.41
C VAL A 84 -16.59 13.54 -15.97
N PRO A 85 -16.84 12.23 -15.76
CA PRO A 85 -16.75 11.63 -14.44
C PRO A 85 -15.30 11.41 -14.02
N PHE A 86 -15.00 11.76 -12.76
CA PHE A 86 -13.73 11.58 -12.09
C PHE A 86 -13.92 10.82 -10.79
N ALA A 87 -12.83 10.22 -10.29
CA ALA A 87 -12.78 9.64 -8.97
C ALA A 87 -11.49 10.00 -8.24
N LEU A 88 -11.58 10.11 -6.91
CA LEU A 88 -10.41 10.20 -6.04
C LEU A 88 -9.78 8.81 -5.93
N LYS A 89 -8.48 8.72 -6.07
CA LYS A 89 -7.78 7.44 -6.05
C LYS A 89 -7.92 6.72 -4.69
N PRO A 90 -8.43 5.48 -4.69
CA PRO A 90 -8.42 4.61 -3.52
C PRO A 90 -7.10 3.85 -3.38
N MET A 91 -6.32 3.80 -4.47
CA MET A 91 -5.03 3.13 -4.62
C MET A 91 -4.13 3.93 -5.56
N ASN A 92 -2.81 3.74 -5.44
CA ASN A 92 -1.81 4.46 -6.26
C ASN A 92 -1.45 3.71 -7.55
N CYS A 93 -1.72 2.39 -7.62
CA CYS A 93 -1.29 1.51 -8.71
C CYS A 93 -1.60 2.04 -10.11
N PRO A 94 -2.84 2.44 -10.45
CA PRO A 94 -3.14 2.90 -11.80
C PRO A 94 -2.37 4.16 -12.20
N GLY A 95 -2.18 5.10 -11.26
CA GLY A 95 -1.36 6.29 -11.49
C GLY A 95 0.11 5.96 -11.71
N GLY A 96 0.66 5.06 -10.91
CA GLY A 96 2.03 4.56 -11.06
C GLY A 96 2.27 3.88 -12.41
N MET A 97 1.30 3.08 -12.88
CA MET A 97 1.35 2.46 -14.20
C MET A 97 1.34 3.49 -15.34
N LEU A 98 0.59 4.59 -15.20
CA LEU A 98 0.60 5.69 -16.18
C LEU A 98 1.97 6.38 -16.22
N VAL A 99 2.61 6.60 -15.07
CA VAL A 99 3.96 7.16 -15.02
C VAL A 99 4.94 6.23 -15.71
N TYR A 100 4.91 4.93 -15.43
CA TYR A 100 5.75 3.95 -16.12
C TYR A 100 5.55 3.99 -17.64
N LYS A 101 4.30 4.01 -18.10
CA LYS A 101 3.96 4.03 -19.54
C LYS A 101 4.27 5.37 -20.23
N SER A 102 4.54 6.43 -19.48
CA SER A 102 4.82 7.76 -20.07
C SER A 102 6.16 7.85 -20.80
N GLN A 103 7.05 6.86 -20.56
CA GLN A 103 8.37 6.79 -21.18
C GLN A 103 8.64 5.36 -21.67
N PRO A 104 9.43 5.20 -22.75
CA PRO A 104 9.87 3.88 -23.17
C PRO A 104 10.90 3.32 -22.19
N HIS A 105 10.80 2.03 -21.89
CA HIS A 105 11.75 1.32 -21.03
C HIS A 105 12.35 0.14 -21.78
N SER A 106 13.63 -0.13 -21.50
CA SER A 106 14.33 -1.32 -21.94
C SER A 106 14.36 -2.35 -20.81
N TYR A 107 14.43 -3.63 -21.14
CA TYR A 107 14.68 -4.68 -20.15
C TYR A 107 15.95 -4.44 -19.31
N ARG A 108 16.90 -3.63 -19.84
CA ARG A 108 18.14 -3.26 -19.14
C ARG A 108 17.92 -2.21 -18.03
N ASP A 109 16.79 -1.54 -18.03
CA ASP A 109 16.43 -0.56 -17.00
C ASP A 109 15.82 -1.25 -15.75
N LEU A 110 15.50 -2.54 -15.88
CA LEU A 110 14.86 -3.33 -14.83
C LEU A 110 15.90 -4.02 -13.92
N PRO A 111 15.63 -4.16 -12.62
CA PRO A 111 14.39 -3.77 -11.95
C PRO A 111 14.32 -2.25 -11.73
N LEU A 112 13.15 -1.67 -11.97
CA LEU A 112 12.86 -0.26 -11.68
C LEU A 112 11.97 -0.18 -10.45
N ARG A 113 12.49 0.38 -9.36
CA ARG A 113 11.79 0.53 -8.08
C ARG A 113 11.27 1.94 -7.95
N VAL A 114 9.95 2.09 -7.93
CA VAL A 114 9.26 3.40 -7.94
C VAL A 114 8.45 3.53 -6.68
N GLY A 115 8.85 4.44 -5.78
CA GLY A 115 8.17 4.72 -4.52
C GLY A 115 7.29 5.96 -4.59
N GLU A 116 6.22 5.98 -3.83
CA GLU A 116 5.30 7.10 -3.71
C GLU A 116 4.77 7.22 -2.28
N LEU A 117 4.84 8.42 -1.70
CA LEU A 117 4.03 8.76 -0.53
C LEU A 117 2.65 9.16 -1.02
N GLY A 118 1.86 8.15 -1.38
CA GLY A 118 0.60 8.33 -2.07
C GLY A 118 -0.56 8.62 -1.11
N ILE A 119 -1.21 9.77 -1.30
CA ILE A 119 -2.43 10.11 -0.56
C ILE A 119 -3.61 9.46 -1.26
N VAL A 120 -4.34 8.62 -0.53
CA VAL A 120 -5.52 7.90 -1.03
C VAL A 120 -6.76 8.22 -0.20
N HIS A 121 -7.92 8.06 -0.83
CA HIS A 121 -9.21 8.32 -0.22
C HIS A 121 -10.10 7.09 -0.37
N ARG A 122 -10.68 6.63 0.75
CA ARG A 122 -11.60 5.50 0.76
C ARG A 122 -12.86 5.85 1.54
N HIS A 123 -14.02 5.58 0.95
CA HIS A 123 -15.29 5.76 1.63
C HIS A 123 -15.51 4.63 2.63
N GLU A 124 -14.91 4.79 3.81
CA GLU A 124 -15.13 3.88 4.93
C GLU A 124 -16.46 4.18 5.62
N LEU A 125 -17.18 3.14 6.01
CA LEU A 125 -18.41 3.29 6.77
C LEU A 125 -18.13 3.96 8.12
N SER A 126 -19.03 4.84 8.56
CA SER A 126 -18.85 5.61 9.81
C SER A 126 -18.62 4.72 11.03
N GLY A 127 -19.27 3.56 11.10
CA GLY A 127 -19.10 2.60 12.20
C GLY A 127 -17.77 1.86 12.20
N ALA A 128 -17.01 1.89 11.10
CA ALA A 128 -15.70 1.27 11.00
C ALA A 128 -14.55 2.23 11.37
N LEU A 129 -14.82 3.53 11.48
CA LEU A 129 -13.77 4.53 11.74
C LEU A 129 -13.18 4.35 13.15
N HIS A 130 -11.81 4.37 13.23
CA HIS A 130 -11.12 4.12 14.49
C HIS A 130 -9.79 4.88 14.57
N GLY A 131 -9.80 6.07 15.17
CA GLY A 131 -8.59 6.89 15.33
C GLY A 131 -7.86 7.08 14.00
N LEU A 132 -6.54 6.83 13.98
CA LEU A 132 -5.74 6.83 12.75
C LEU A 132 -5.66 5.44 12.08
N PHE A 133 -6.19 4.37 12.68
CA PHE A 133 -6.13 3.02 12.12
C PHE A 133 -7.15 2.79 11.00
N ARG A 134 -8.31 3.45 11.07
CA ARG A 134 -9.32 3.38 10.03
C ARG A 134 -9.85 4.78 9.75
N VAL A 135 -9.43 5.34 8.65
CA VAL A 135 -9.71 6.72 8.22
C VAL A 135 -10.15 6.75 6.76
N ARG A 136 -10.66 7.89 6.31
CA ARG A 136 -11.11 8.10 4.93
C ARG A 136 -10.07 8.75 4.02
N CYS A 137 -8.98 9.25 4.60
CA CYS A 137 -7.83 9.79 3.88
C CYS A 137 -6.56 9.44 4.64
N PHE A 138 -5.59 8.84 3.95
CA PHE A 138 -4.31 8.49 4.53
C PHE A 138 -3.21 8.48 3.47
N THR A 139 -1.96 8.56 3.92
CA THR A 139 -0.78 8.45 3.07
C THR A 139 -0.26 7.01 3.16
N GLN A 140 -0.09 6.37 2.02
CA GLN A 140 0.58 5.08 1.92
C GLN A 140 2.06 5.30 1.64
N ASP A 141 2.90 4.56 2.35
CA ASP A 141 4.25 4.23 1.94
C ASP A 141 4.11 3.13 0.87
N ASP A 142 4.05 3.53 -0.37
CA ASP A 142 3.72 2.67 -1.50
C ASP A 142 4.88 2.58 -2.49
N ALA A 143 5.01 1.45 -3.16
CA ALA A 143 5.99 1.27 -4.21
C ALA A 143 5.52 0.28 -5.27
N HIS A 144 5.94 0.51 -6.51
CA HIS A 144 5.76 -0.39 -7.62
C HIS A 144 7.14 -0.78 -8.16
N ILE A 145 7.41 -2.08 -8.25
CA ILE A 145 8.66 -2.60 -8.77
C ILE A 145 8.39 -3.27 -10.10
N PHE A 146 8.94 -2.68 -11.15
CA PHE A 146 8.87 -3.24 -12.51
C PHE A 146 10.09 -4.10 -12.74
N MET A 147 9.88 -5.37 -13.07
CA MET A 147 10.96 -6.35 -13.12
C MET A 147 10.67 -7.46 -14.12
N THR A 148 11.71 -8.20 -14.49
CA THR A 148 11.56 -9.44 -15.26
C THR A 148 11.24 -10.63 -14.35
N PRO A 149 10.63 -11.72 -14.85
CA PRO A 149 10.26 -12.86 -14.02
C PRO A 149 11.41 -13.48 -13.22
N ASP A 150 12.63 -13.47 -13.76
CA ASP A 150 13.83 -13.96 -13.09
C ASP A 150 14.31 -13.07 -11.94
N GLN A 151 13.89 -11.82 -11.89
CA GLN A 151 14.23 -10.86 -10.83
C GLN A 151 13.24 -10.88 -9.64
N VAL A 152 12.06 -11.46 -9.81
CA VAL A 152 10.96 -11.43 -8.81
C VAL A 152 11.42 -11.86 -7.43
N LYS A 153 12.10 -12.99 -7.34
CA LYS A 153 12.53 -13.55 -6.07
C LYS A 153 13.48 -12.62 -5.30
N ASP A 154 14.44 -12.03 -5.97
CA ASP A 154 15.41 -11.13 -5.33
C ASP A 154 14.77 -9.80 -4.93
N GLU A 155 13.85 -9.28 -5.74
CA GLU A 155 13.11 -8.07 -5.40
C GLU A 155 12.20 -8.27 -4.17
N ILE A 156 11.50 -9.39 -4.07
CA ILE A 156 10.67 -9.72 -2.89
C ILE A 156 11.54 -9.84 -1.63
N LYS A 157 12.71 -10.48 -1.72
CA LYS A 157 13.67 -10.54 -0.62
C LYS A 157 14.14 -9.15 -0.18
N GLY A 158 14.38 -8.26 -1.15
CA GLY A 158 14.75 -6.87 -0.91
C GLY A 158 13.65 -6.11 -0.16
N VAL A 159 12.39 -6.26 -0.58
CA VAL A 159 11.23 -5.66 0.10
C VAL A 159 11.07 -6.21 1.52
N ALA A 160 11.14 -7.53 1.69
CA ALA A 160 11.02 -8.16 3.01
C ALA A 160 12.12 -7.69 3.97
N LYS A 161 13.36 -7.52 3.46
CA LYS A 161 14.44 -6.95 4.26
C LYS A 161 14.17 -5.50 4.64
N LEU A 162 13.68 -4.67 3.73
CA LEU A 162 13.35 -3.27 4.01
C LEU A 162 12.27 -3.16 5.10
N ILE A 163 11.23 -4.00 5.02
CA ILE A 163 10.18 -4.07 6.03
C ILE A 163 10.76 -4.49 7.38
N ASP A 164 11.61 -5.52 7.41
CA ASP A 164 12.24 -6.00 8.64
C ASP A 164 13.11 -4.93 9.30
N ASP A 165 13.90 -4.20 8.52
CA ASP A 165 14.74 -3.10 8.99
C ASP A 165 13.88 -1.99 9.63
N VAL A 166 12.76 -1.60 8.98
CA VAL A 166 11.83 -0.58 9.50
C VAL A 166 11.14 -1.05 10.78
N TYR A 167 10.59 -2.26 10.78
CA TYR A 167 9.85 -2.77 11.93
C TYR A 167 10.75 -3.00 13.14
N SER A 168 11.97 -3.47 12.90
CA SER A 168 12.97 -3.66 13.95
C SER A 168 13.38 -2.34 14.59
N LEU A 169 13.47 -1.25 13.81
CA LEU A 169 13.76 0.09 14.34
C LEU A 169 12.72 0.54 15.37
N PHE A 170 11.44 0.24 15.11
CA PHE A 170 10.35 0.58 16.03
C PHE A 170 10.09 -0.50 17.10
N GLY A 171 10.83 -1.60 17.08
CA GLY A 171 10.63 -2.72 18.00
C GLY A 171 9.35 -3.51 17.76
N PHE A 172 8.78 -3.44 16.56
CA PHE A 172 7.59 -4.18 16.21
C PHE A 172 7.89 -5.66 15.97
N LYS A 173 6.99 -6.51 16.45
CA LYS A 173 6.94 -7.93 16.09
C LYS A 173 5.90 -8.13 15.02
N TYR A 174 6.18 -9.03 14.10
CA TYR A 174 5.24 -9.36 13.02
C TYR A 174 5.31 -10.86 12.68
N HIS A 175 4.26 -11.35 12.06
CA HIS A 175 4.26 -12.63 11.37
C HIS A 175 3.82 -12.44 9.91
N MET A 176 4.17 -13.39 9.05
CA MET A 176 3.88 -13.33 7.63
C MET A 176 2.82 -14.34 7.24
N GLU A 177 1.93 -13.93 6.35
CA GLU A 177 0.96 -14.79 5.70
C GLU A 177 1.09 -14.67 4.19
N LEU A 178 1.01 -15.79 3.48
CA LEU A 178 0.91 -15.85 2.03
C LEU A 178 -0.55 -16.06 1.66
N SER A 179 -1.17 -15.05 1.08
CA SER A 179 -2.54 -15.09 0.62
C SER A 179 -2.61 -15.47 -0.85
N THR A 180 -3.35 -16.54 -1.15
CA THR A 180 -3.41 -17.14 -2.48
C THR A 180 -4.65 -16.72 -3.26
N MET A 181 -4.86 -17.28 -4.44
CA MET A 181 -5.90 -16.92 -5.41
C MET A 181 -7.30 -16.94 -4.81
N PRO A 182 -8.05 -15.81 -4.83
CA PRO A 182 -9.44 -15.76 -4.41
C PRO A 182 -10.37 -16.30 -5.51
N GLU A 183 -11.63 -16.55 -5.17
CA GLU A 183 -12.65 -16.99 -6.12
C GLU A 183 -12.89 -15.95 -7.22
N ASP A 184 -13.02 -14.66 -6.83
CA ASP A 184 -13.17 -13.53 -7.75
C ASP A 184 -11.79 -12.92 -8.05
N HIS A 185 -11.27 -13.18 -9.25
CA HIS A 185 -9.93 -12.75 -9.66
C HIS A 185 -9.83 -12.47 -11.16
N ILE A 186 -8.81 -11.74 -11.56
CA ILE A 186 -8.41 -11.53 -12.95
C ILE A 186 -7.15 -12.37 -13.27
N GLY A 187 -6.89 -12.59 -14.56
CA GLY A 187 -5.74 -13.37 -15.01
C GLY A 187 -6.05 -14.87 -15.16
N THR A 188 -5.05 -15.65 -15.55
CA THR A 188 -5.16 -17.08 -15.75
C THR A 188 -4.59 -17.87 -14.58
N ASP A 189 -5.03 -19.12 -14.40
CA ASP A 189 -4.51 -20.01 -13.36
C ASP A 189 -2.98 -20.18 -13.46
N GLU A 190 -2.42 -20.22 -14.67
CA GLU A 190 -0.99 -20.31 -14.89
C GLU A 190 -0.25 -19.06 -14.42
N GLN A 191 -0.82 -17.87 -14.63
CA GLN A 191 -0.24 -16.61 -14.14
C GLN A 191 -0.25 -16.57 -12.60
N TRP A 192 -1.36 -16.99 -12.00
CA TRP A 192 -1.49 -17.09 -10.55
C TRP A 192 -0.52 -18.11 -9.94
N ALA A 193 -0.38 -19.29 -10.57
CA ALA A 193 0.57 -20.30 -10.12
C ALA A 193 2.01 -19.76 -10.17
N ALA A 194 2.42 -19.15 -11.29
CA ALA A 194 3.75 -18.59 -11.45
C ALA A 194 4.05 -17.47 -10.42
N ALA A 195 3.10 -16.58 -10.19
CA ALA A 195 3.24 -15.51 -9.19
C ALA A 195 3.34 -16.09 -7.77
N THR A 196 2.48 -17.03 -7.41
CA THR A 196 2.50 -17.70 -6.10
C THR A 196 3.81 -18.45 -5.87
N ASP A 197 4.30 -19.19 -6.86
CA ASP A 197 5.57 -19.91 -6.77
C ASP A 197 6.76 -18.97 -6.56
N GLY A 198 6.72 -17.80 -7.19
CA GLY A 198 7.72 -16.74 -6.97
C GLY A 198 7.75 -16.26 -5.51
N LEU A 199 6.58 -16.01 -4.92
CA LEU A 199 6.44 -15.61 -3.51
C LEU A 199 6.89 -16.72 -2.57
N VAL A 200 6.46 -17.96 -2.79
CA VAL A 200 6.86 -19.14 -1.99
C VAL A 200 8.37 -19.33 -2.02
N SER A 201 8.98 -19.24 -3.21
CA SER A 201 10.42 -19.37 -3.38
C SER A 201 11.19 -18.31 -2.58
N ALA A 202 10.73 -17.06 -2.63
CA ALA A 202 11.34 -15.97 -1.87
C ALA A 202 11.20 -16.19 -0.36
N LEU A 203 10.01 -16.55 0.12
CA LEU A 203 9.75 -16.81 1.55
C LEU A 203 10.60 -17.97 2.09
N ASN A 204 10.74 -19.05 1.32
CA ASN A 204 11.57 -20.20 1.71
C ASN A 204 13.05 -19.81 1.82
N GLU A 205 13.57 -18.99 0.92
CA GLU A 205 14.94 -18.49 0.99
C GLU A 205 15.18 -17.51 2.13
N LEU A 206 14.16 -16.72 2.53
CA LEU A 206 14.23 -15.88 3.71
C LEU A 206 14.36 -16.67 5.00
N GLY A 207 13.92 -17.95 5.02
CA GLY A 207 13.99 -18.82 6.17
C GLY A 207 13.14 -18.38 7.36
N LYS A 208 12.18 -17.47 7.14
CA LYS A 208 11.24 -17.02 8.17
C LYS A 208 9.94 -17.83 8.08
N PRO A 209 9.30 -18.16 9.22
CA PRO A 209 8.04 -18.88 9.22
C PRO A 209 6.92 -18.01 8.63
N TYR A 210 6.03 -18.62 7.86
CA TYR A 210 4.83 -18.01 7.33
C TYR A 210 3.67 -19.00 7.32
N VAL A 211 2.45 -18.47 7.27
CA VAL A 211 1.22 -19.24 7.17
C VAL A 211 0.62 -19.02 5.78
N ILE A 212 0.01 -20.04 5.20
CA ILE A 212 -0.75 -19.91 3.95
C ILE A 212 -2.20 -19.58 4.32
N ASN A 213 -2.70 -18.48 3.75
CA ASN A 213 -4.08 -18.04 3.85
C ASN A 213 -4.74 -18.23 2.48
N GLU A 214 -5.42 -19.37 2.32
CA GLU A 214 -6.00 -19.75 1.04
C GLU A 214 -7.18 -18.84 0.67
N GLY A 215 -7.18 -18.34 -0.57
CA GLY A 215 -8.29 -17.56 -1.12
C GLY A 215 -8.36 -16.10 -0.67
N ASP A 216 -7.38 -15.59 0.06
CA ASP A 216 -7.37 -14.21 0.59
C ASP A 216 -6.45 -13.26 -0.21
N GLY A 217 -6.00 -13.68 -1.39
CA GLY A 217 -5.22 -12.84 -2.30
C GLY A 217 -6.02 -11.63 -2.79
N ALA A 218 -5.33 -10.63 -3.32
CA ALA A 218 -6.00 -9.54 -4.02
C ALA A 218 -6.63 -10.05 -5.31
N PHE A 219 -7.64 -9.35 -5.84
CA PHE A 219 -8.29 -9.79 -7.09
C PHE A 219 -7.32 -9.88 -8.29
N TYR A 220 -6.17 -9.22 -8.22
CA TYR A 220 -5.16 -9.12 -9.28
C TYR A 220 -3.88 -9.92 -9.02
N GLY A 221 -3.66 -10.48 -7.83
CA GLY A 221 -2.46 -11.26 -7.53
C GLY A 221 -2.38 -11.82 -6.11
N PRO A 222 -1.52 -12.82 -5.88
CA PRO A 222 -1.20 -13.29 -4.54
C PRO A 222 -0.42 -12.22 -3.78
N LYS A 223 -0.44 -12.26 -2.45
CA LYS A 223 0.21 -11.26 -1.61
C LYS A 223 0.87 -11.89 -0.39
N ILE A 224 1.91 -11.21 0.12
CA ILE A 224 2.48 -11.50 1.43
C ILE A 224 1.99 -10.41 2.39
N ASP A 225 1.24 -10.81 3.40
CA ASP A 225 0.77 -9.93 4.45
C ASP A 225 1.72 -9.97 5.64
N PHE A 226 2.14 -8.80 6.12
CA PHE A 226 2.96 -8.61 7.31
C PHE A 226 2.07 -8.10 8.43
N HIS A 227 1.65 -9.00 9.31
CA HIS A 227 0.75 -8.69 10.41
C HIS A 227 1.51 -8.13 11.60
N LEU A 228 1.24 -6.88 11.93
CA LEU A 228 1.76 -6.20 13.11
C LEU A 228 0.73 -6.23 14.23
N GLU A 229 1.22 -6.29 15.47
CA GLU A 229 0.42 -6.01 16.64
C GLU A 229 0.66 -4.59 17.13
N ASP A 230 -0.42 -3.84 17.38
CA ASP A 230 -0.33 -2.55 18.03
C ASP A 230 -0.10 -2.68 19.56
N SER A 231 0.02 -1.53 20.23
CA SER A 231 0.23 -1.50 21.69
C SER A 231 -0.97 -2.00 22.51
N LEU A 232 -2.10 -2.26 21.88
CA LEU A 232 -3.33 -2.81 22.48
C LEU A 232 -3.55 -4.28 22.12
N GLY A 233 -2.63 -4.88 21.33
CA GLY A 233 -2.74 -6.25 20.85
C GLY A 233 -3.69 -6.42 19.66
N LEU A 234 -4.07 -5.32 18.99
CA LEU A 234 -4.83 -5.37 17.75
C LEU A 234 -3.89 -5.62 16.58
N SER A 235 -4.26 -6.55 15.71
CA SER A 235 -3.48 -6.85 14.51
C SER A 235 -3.63 -5.71 13.49
N LEU A 236 -2.50 -5.22 13.00
CA LEU A 236 -2.40 -4.29 11.87
C LEU A 236 -1.78 -5.05 10.71
N ILE A 237 -2.38 -4.93 9.53
CA ILE A 237 -1.90 -5.59 8.33
C ILE A 237 -1.10 -4.59 7.50
N HIS A 238 0.16 -4.95 7.20
CA HIS A 238 0.92 -4.35 6.14
C HIS A 238 0.94 -5.34 4.97
N ILE A 239 0.47 -4.92 3.80
CA ILE A 239 0.33 -5.76 2.61
C ILE A 239 1.53 -5.50 1.69
N SER A 240 2.23 -6.56 1.30
CA SER A 240 3.18 -6.53 0.19
C SER A 240 2.60 -7.37 -0.95
N GLU A 241 2.21 -6.71 -2.02
CA GLU A 241 1.62 -7.32 -3.21
C GLU A 241 2.70 -7.48 -4.30
N PRO A 242 2.62 -8.52 -5.15
CA PRO A 242 3.56 -8.74 -6.24
C PRO A 242 3.38 -7.77 -7.41
#